data_1278eb76839e9d5fa1879647107fd77a
#
_entry.id   1278eb76839e9d5fa1879647107fd77a
#
_cell.length_a   1.000
_cell.length_b   1.000
_cell.length_c   1.000
_cell.angle_alpha   90.00
_cell.angle_beta   90.00
_cell.angle_gamma   90.00
#
_symmetry.space_group_name_H-M   'P 1'
#
loop_
_entity.id
_entity.type
_entity.pdbx_description
1 polymer ?
#
loop_
_entity_poly.entity_id
_entity_poly.type
_entity_poly.pdbx_seq_one_letter_code
_entity_poly.pdbx_strand_id
1 'polypeptide(L)'
;IVGAGIAGLGAAQRLLGSQRFADLRLLEASGRAGGRIRTAKLGNKLVEIGAHWIHGPSRENPVFQLASEAGLLDEDALTEENQQIEVDGHPVGPFAWYSSQGQELSPELVGSMGVLFSSLLEESRKFLHVDQVPVPSVGEYLKNAVAKKLEEWPDEEETRRLKLAILNSYFKMECCVNGTHSLDLVALGPFGEYAMLPGLDCTFPKGYEGLTDHIMASLPKGIVLFDKPVKRIHWGRSDLEEIPTGRFFGVQVECEDGEKFLADHVIVTVPLGFLKEHQETFFCPPLPSQKMVAIRHMGFGTANKIILEFEQPFWKPDSEIIEVVWENESPLAEPPADLQNTWFQKIAGYVVLQPPERYGHILCGFIAGKESEFMETLTDSEVLTTLTQIFRKATGNPQLAPPKNILRSKWHNEPYTKGSYSHVAVGSCGEDIDVLSQPLPQETSDSKLPQVLFAGEATHRTFYSTTHGALLSGWREADRLIHLYDMLESPRASLETSS
;
A
#
# COMPACT_ATOMS: atom_id res chain seq x y z
N ILE A 1 7.92 14.64 14.46
CA ILE A 1 7.53 13.63 13.45
C ILE A 1 6.48 14.28 12.55
N VAL A 2 6.58 14.09 11.24
CA VAL A 2 5.62 14.57 10.25
C VAL A 2 4.84 13.38 9.69
N GLY A 3 3.53 13.34 9.94
CA GLY A 3 2.60 12.29 9.56
C GLY A 3 2.22 11.35 10.69
N ALA A 4 0.92 11.18 10.95
CA ALA A 4 0.35 10.28 11.95
C ALA A 4 -0.22 8.98 11.32
N GLY A 5 0.41 8.48 10.27
CA GLY A 5 0.22 7.12 9.80
C GLY A 5 0.92 6.13 10.73
N ILE A 6 0.78 4.83 10.46
CA ILE A 6 1.34 3.78 11.31
C ILE A 6 2.88 3.89 11.48
N ALA A 7 3.60 4.41 10.48
CA ALA A 7 5.03 4.65 10.58
C ALA A 7 5.35 5.74 11.61
N GLY A 8 4.68 6.88 11.54
CA GLY A 8 4.88 8.00 12.47
C GLY A 8 4.42 7.67 13.89
N LEU A 9 3.28 7.01 14.03
CA LEU A 9 2.76 6.55 15.32
C LEU A 9 3.68 5.52 15.97
N GLY A 10 4.17 4.55 15.20
CA GLY A 10 5.12 3.54 15.66
C GLY A 10 6.46 4.15 16.08
N ALA A 11 6.96 5.12 15.32
CA ALA A 11 8.17 5.86 15.70
C ALA A 11 7.99 6.65 17.00
N ALA A 12 6.85 7.35 17.15
CA ALA A 12 6.54 8.11 18.37
C ALA A 12 6.46 7.20 19.60
N GLN A 13 5.74 6.09 19.50
CA GLN A 13 5.59 5.12 20.57
C GLN A 13 6.97 4.58 21.02
N ARG A 14 7.82 4.22 20.06
CA ARG A 14 9.13 3.65 20.32
C ARG A 14 10.10 4.66 20.94
N LEU A 15 10.12 5.89 20.45
CA LEU A 15 10.94 6.98 21.02
C LEU A 15 10.54 7.29 22.47
N LEU A 16 9.24 7.43 22.74
CA LEU A 16 8.74 7.70 24.07
C LEU A 16 8.99 6.52 25.03
N GLY A 17 8.86 5.29 24.53
CA GLY A 17 9.13 4.08 25.31
C GLY A 17 10.58 3.98 25.76
N SER A 18 11.53 4.60 25.05
CA SER A 18 12.95 4.68 25.45
C SER A 18 13.20 5.60 26.64
N GLN A 19 12.22 6.44 27.02
CA GLN A 19 12.29 7.46 28.09
C GLN A 19 13.36 8.55 27.87
N ARG A 20 13.96 8.63 26.68
CA ARG A 20 15.00 9.61 26.33
C ARG A 20 14.44 10.84 25.63
N PHE A 21 13.34 10.69 24.93
CA PHE A 21 12.72 11.73 24.11
C PHE A 21 11.41 12.20 24.75
N ALA A 22 11.52 13.16 25.67
CA ALA A 22 10.36 13.72 26.37
C ALA A 22 9.64 14.84 25.58
N ASP A 23 10.41 15.60 24.79
CA ASP A 23 9.87 16.70 23.96
C ASP A 23 9.70 16.23 22.52
N LEU A 24 8.57 15.62 22.27
CA LEU A 24 8.20 15.08 20.97
C LEU A 24 6.86 15.67 20.53
N ARG A 25 6.76 16.02 19.25
CA ARG A 25 5.51 16.43 18.59
C ARG A 25 5.33 15.61 17.33
N LEU A 26 4.09 15.28 17.05
CA LEU A 26 3.69 14.60 15.84
C LEU A 26 2.67 15.47 15.10
N LEU A 27 3.01 15.92 13.89
CA LEU A 27 2.18 16.83 13.09
C LEU A 27 1.42 16.02 12.06
N GLU A 28 0.10 16.06 12.10
CA GLU A 28 -0.78 15.40 11.13
C GLU A 28 -1.54 16.46 10.33
N ALA A 29 -1.48 16.31 9.00
CA ALA A 29 -2.09 17.27 8.09
C ALA A 29 -3.61 17.28 8.15
N SER A 30 -4.21 16.12 8.37
CA SER A 30 -5.67 15.92 8.45
C SER A 30 -6.20 15.97 9.89
N GLY A 31 -7.51 15.92 10.04
CA GLY A 31 -8.17 15.83 11.35
C GLY A 31 -8.21 14.43 11.97
N ARG A 32 -7.46 13.44 11.42
CA ARG A 32 -7.44 12.06 11.90
C ARG A 32 -6.06 11.42 11.79
N ALA A 33 -5.76 10.47 12.68
CA ALA A 33 -4.60 9.59 12.56
C ALA A 33 -4.89 8.39 11.64
N GLY A 34 -3.87 7.62 11.30
CA GLY A 34 -3.94 6.36 10.56
C GLY A 34 -3.47 6.44 9.11
N GLY A 35 -3.52 7.62 8.48
CA GLY A 35 -3.09 7.77 7.09
C GLY A 35 -3.89 6.87 6.15
N ARG A 36 -3.20 5.93 5.49
CA ARG A 36 -3.80 4.93 4.58
C ARG A 36 -4.47 3.74 5.28
N ILE A 37 -4.44 3.67 6.59
CA ILE A 37 -5.35 2.87 7.41
C ILE A 37 -6.56 3.74 7.68
N ARG A 38 -7.72 3.34 7.14
CA ARG A 38 -8.97 4.09 7.25
C ARG A 38 -10.16 3.17 7.22
N THR A 39 -10.83 3.07 8.37
CA THR A 39 -12.08 2.35 8.56
C THR A 39 -13.25 3.32 8.41
N ALA A 40 -14.33 2.89 7.78
CA ALA A 40 -15.52 3.72 7.61
C ALA A 40 -16.81 2.91 7.85
N LYS A 41 -17.93 3.62 7.89
CA LYS A 41 -19.26 3.00 8.00
C LYS A 41 -19.93 2.97 6.63
N LEU A 42 -20.47 1.80 6.28
CA LEU A 42 -21.40 1.63 5.18
C LEU A 42 -22.71 1.08 5.77
N GLY A 43 -23.76 1.90 5.78
CA GLY A 43 -24.94 1.57 6.58
C GLY A 43 -24.61 1.46 8.06
N ASN A 44 -24.83 0.28 8.65
CA ASN A 44 -24.48 -0.04 10.03
C ASN A 44 -23.23 -0.92 10.16
N LYS A 45 -22.50 -1.15 9.07
CA LYS A 45 -21.34 -2.03 9.01
C LYS A 45 -20.04 -1.22 8.96
N LEU A 46 -18.97 -1.80 9.52
CA LEU A 46 -17.61 -1.27 9.38
C LEU A 46 -16.95 -1.90 8.18
N VAL A 47 -16.36 -1.07 7.33
CA VAL A 47 -15.62 -1.48 6.13
C VAL A 47 -14.31 -0.72 6.03
N GLU A 48 -13.35 -1.27 5.29
CA GLU A 48 -12.04 -0.67 5.12
C GLU A 48 -11.93 0.10 3.81
N ILE A 49 -11.76 1.40 3.88
CA ILE A 49 -11.41 2.23 2.71
C ILE A 49 -9.93 2.07 2.37
N GLY A 50 -9.08 1.96 3.39
CA GLY A 50 -7.65 1.74 3.27
C GLY A 50 -7.27 0.25 3.37
N ALA A 51 -6.17 -0.02 4.06
CA ALA A 51 -5.70 -1.38 4.32
C ALA A 51 -6.79 -2.26 4.94
N HIS A 52 -6.91 -3.48 4.46
CA HIS A 52 -7.97 -4.42 4.88
C HIS A 52 -7.41 -5.63 5.59
N TRP A 53 -6.35 -6.24 5.04
CA TRP A 53 -5.75 -7.47 5.56
C TRP A 53 -4.42 -7.20 6.24
N ILE A 54 -4.11 -8.04 7.24
CA ILE A 54 -2.73 -8.28 7.65
C ILE A 54 -2.20 -9.36 6.72
N HIS A 55 -1.27 -9.00 5.85
CA HIS A 55 -0.63 -9.94 4.95
C HIS A 55 0.46 -10.72 5.67
N GLY A 56 0.37 -12.05 5.62
CA GLY A 56 1.31 -12.92 6.31
C GLY A 56 1.29 -12.75 7.84
N PRO A 57 0.14 -13.05 8.50
CA PRO A 57 -0.01 -12.90 9.95
C PRO A 57 0.75 -13.99 10.69
N SER A 58 2.05 -13.79 10.89
CA SER A 58 2.97 -14.70 11.58
C SER A 58 3.76 -13.96 12.65
N ARG A 59 4.58 -14.70 13.42
CA ARG A 59 5.46 -14.11 14.42
C ARG A 59 6.47 -13.10 13.87
N GLU A 60 6.73 -13.15 12.57
CA GLU A 60 7.64 -12.22 11.89
C GLU A 60 6.94 -10.90 11.52
N ASN A 61 5.61 -10.85 11.52
CA ASN A 61 4.85 -9.67 11.18
C ASN A 61 4.57 -8.81 12.43
N PRO A 62 5.19 -7.62 12.57
CA PRO A 62 5.02 -6.78 13.76
C PRO A 62 3.61 -6.21 13.91
N VAL A 63 2.88 -6.02 12.81
CA VAL A 63 1.48 -5.59 12.85
C VAL A 63 0.61 -6.69 13.45
N PHE A 64 0.84 -7.93 13.06
CA PHE A 64 0.14 -9.08 13.64
C PHE A 64 0.45 -9.24 15.14
N GLN A 65 1.71 -9.08 15.53
CA GLN A 65 2.09 -9.15 16.95
C GLN A 65 1.38 -8.09 17.79
N LEU A 66 1.44 -6.81 17.36
CA LEU A 66 0.78 -5.72 18.08
C LEU A 66 -0.74 -5.92 18.14
N ALA A 67 -1.35 -6.35 17.04
CA ALA A 67 -2.80 -6.59 16.99
C ALA A 67 -3.21 -7.76 17.91
N SER A 68 -2.40 -8.81 17.95
CA SER A 68 -2.59 -9.98 18.83
C SER A 68 -2.48 -9.59 20.31
N GLU A 69 -1.41 -8.90 20.69
CA GLU A 69 -1.18 -8.41 22.06
C GLU A 69 -2.29 -7.45 22.52
N ALA A 70 -2.82 -6.65 21.63
CA ALA A 70 -3.91 -5.72 21.90
C ALA A 70 -5.31 -6.37 21.91
N GLY A 71 -5.42 -7.69 21.61
CA GLY A 71 -6.69 -8.40 21.55
C GLY A 71 -7.64 -7.90 20.44
N LEU A 72 -7.07 -7.50 19.29
CA LEU A 72 -7.81 -6.91 18.17
C LEU A 72 -8.21 -7.93 17.09
N LEU A 73 -7.77 -9.18 17.20
CA LEU A 73 -7.97 -10.23 16.20
C LEU A 73 -8.92 -11.33 16.69
N ASP A 74 -9.53 -12.04 15.75
CA ASP A 74 -10.32 -13.24 16.03
C ASP A 74 -9.41 -14.42 16.46
N GLU A 75 -9.98 -15.36 17.21
CA GLU A 75 -9.24 -16.55 17.73
C GLU A 75 -8.67 -17.40 16.58
N ASP A 76 -9.39 -17.52 15.48
CA ASP A 76 -8.94 -18.31 14.32
C ASP A 76 -7.63 -17.77 13.72
N ALA A 77 -7.47 -16.44 13.67
CA ALA A 77 -6.25 -15.81 13.19
C ALA A 77 -5.02 -16.08 14.11
N LEU A 78 -5.27 -16.41 15.37
CA LEU A 78 -4.22 -16.61 16.38
C LEU A 78 -3.71 -18.05 16.44
N THR A 79 -4.25 -18.98 15.65
CA THR A 79 -3.83 -20.38 15.67
C THR A 79 -2.44 -20.56 15.04
N GLU A 80 -1.63 -21.47 15.59
CA GLU A 80 -0.33 -21.78 14.99
C GLU A 80 -0.46 -22.38 13.59
N GLU A 81 -1.54 -23.10 13.33
CA GLU A 81 -1.85 -23.68 12.03
C GLU A 81 -1.98 -22.57 10.97
N ASN A 82 -2.78 -21.55 11.23
CA ASN A 82 -2.94 -20.40 10.32
C ASN A 82 -1.62 -19.65 10.08
N GLN A 83 -0.79 -19.49 11.11
CA GLN A 83 0.48 -18.77 11.01
C GLN A 83 1.56 -19.50 10.19
N GLN A 84 1.44 -20.81 10.02
CA GLN A 84 2.40 -21.64 9.28
C GLN A 84 2.01 -21.90 7.83
N ILE A 85 0.82 -21.46 7.41
CA ILE A 85 0.37 -21.66 6.04
C ILE A 85 1.27 -20.84 5.09
N GLU A 86 2.00 -21.53 4.23
CA GLU A 86 2.69 -20.94 3.11
C GLU A 86 1.69 -20.77 1.97
N VAL A 87 1.08 -19.60 1.89
CA VAL A 87 0.16 -19.25 0.79
C VAL A 87 0.74 -18.05 0.06
N ASP A 88 0.64 -18.07 -1.25
CA ASP A 88 0.92 -16.91 -2.12
C ASP A 88 -0.10 -15.77 -1.94
N GLY A 89 -0.44 -15.44 -0.69
CA GLY A 89 -1.16 -14.25 -0.27
C GLY A 89 -2.65 -14.16 -0.62
N HIS A 90 -3.24 -15.15 -1.30
CA HIS A 90 -4.65 -15.09 -1.66
C HIS A 90 -5.39 -16.38 -1.28
N PRO A 91 -6.53 -16.26 -0.56
CA PRO A 91 -7.37 -17.42 -0.28
C PRO A 91 -7.83 -18.07 -1.59
N VAL A 92 -7.61 -19.37 -1.70
CA VAL A 92 -8.11 -20.18 -2.83
C VAL A 92 -9.53 -20.63 -2.48
N GLY A 93 -10.46 -19.70 -2.59
CA GLY A 93 -11.87 -19.98 -2.33
C GLY A 93 -12.67 -20.31 -3.58
N PRO A 94 -13.95 -20.64 -3.44
CA PRO A 94 -14.83 -20.78 -4.58
C PRO A 94 -15.06 -19.41 -5.24
N PHE A 95 -14.53 -19.26 -6.45
CA PHE A 95 -14.71 -18.07 -7.27
C PHE A 95 -15.93 -18.24 -8.17
N ALA A 96 -16.79 -17.21 -8.23
CA ALA A 96 -17.87 -17.14 -9.20
C ALA A 96 -17.42 -16.26 -10.38
N TRP A 97 -17.08 -16.87 -11.49
CA TRP A 97 -16.63 -16.21 -12.71
C TRP A 97 -17.73 -16.19 -13.75
N TYR A 98 -18.06 -15.01 -14.22
CA TYR A 98 -19.07 -14.78 -15.25
C TYR A 98 -18.43 -14.17 -16.49
N SER A 99 -18.88 -14.58 -17.67
CA SER A 99 -18.59 -13.82 -18.87
C SER A 99 -19.39 -12.51 -18.87
N SER A 100 -18.92 -11.51 -19.58
CA SER A 100 -19.66 -10.26 -19.79
C SER A 100 -20.98 -10.46 -20.55
N GLN A 101 -21.19 -11.62 -21.14
CA GLN A 101 -22.42 -12.01 -21.86
C GLN A 101 -23.42 -12.82 -21.02
N GLY A 102 -23.10 -13.11 -19.76
CA GLY A 102 -24.04 -13.77 -18.84
C GLY A 102 -23.90 -15.28 -18.73
N GLN A 103 -22.74 -15.81 -19.04
CA GLN A 103 -22.40 -17.22 -18.86
C GLN A 103 -21.53 -17.42 -17.62
N GLU A 104 -21.87 -18.37 -16.77
CA GLU A 104 -20.97 -18.82 -15.71
C GLU A 104 -19.82 -19.63 -16.34
N LEU A 105 -18.59 -19.26 -16.02
CA LEU A 105 -17.42 -19.89 -16.59
C LEU A 105 -17.05 -21.17 -15.82
N SER A 106 -16.51 -22.16 -16.52
CA SER A 106 -16.07 -23.41 -15.91
C SER A 106 -14.97 -23.14 -14.88
N PRO A 107 -15.15 -23.60 -13.61
CA PRO A 107 -14.11 -23.49 -12.58
C PRO A 107 -12.79 -24.18 -12.98
N GLU A 108 -12.87 -25.25 -13.77
CA GLU A 108 -11.67 -25.97 -14.26
C GLU A 108 -10.87 -25.11 -15.24
N LEU A 109 -11.56 -24.43 -16.17
CA LEU A 109 -10.92 -23.53 -17.12
C LEU A 109 -10.30 -22.35 -16.41
N VAL A 110 -11.04 -21.69 -15.53
CA VAL A 110 -10.54 -20.55 -14.74
C VAL A 110 -9.35 -20.97 -13.87
N GLY A 111 -9.48 -22.09 -13.15
CA GLY A 111 -8.41 -22.61 -12.31
C GLY A 111 -7.14 -22.96 -13.08
N SER A 112 -7.28 -23.54 -14.27
CA SER A 112 -6.12 -23.85 -15.13
C SER A 112 -5.38 -22.59 -15.59
N MET A 113 -6.10 -21.52 -15.88
CA MET A 113 -5.48 -20.21 -16.24
C MET A 113 -4.86 -19.53 -15.01
N GLY A 114 -5.47 -19.70 -13.84
CA GLY A 114 -4.89 -19.22 -12.58
C GLY A 114 -3.57 -19.90 -12.24
N VAL A 115 -3.49 -21.22 -12.35
CA VAL A 115 -2.24 -21.98 -12.17
C VAL A 115 -1.17 -21.55 -13.17
N LEU A 116 -1.54 -21.36 -14.44
CA LEU A 116 -0.62 -20.86 -15.45
C LEU A 116 -0.08 -19.47 -15.08
N PHE A 117 -0.98 -18.53 -14.73
CA PHE A 117 -0.59 -17.17 -14.36
C PHE A 117 0.34 -17.15 -13.14
N SER A 118 -0.02 -17.86 -12.08
CA SER A 118 0.80 -17.94 -10.85
C SER A 118 2.19 -18.54 -11.13
N SER A 119 2.26 -19.59 -11.96
CA SER A 119 3.54 -20.17 -12.35
C SER A 119 4.42 -19.16 -13.11
N LEU A 120 3.86 -18.41 -14.05
CA LEU A 120 4.59 -17.41 -14.83
C LEU A 120 5.02 -16.22 -13.96
N LEU A 121 4.16 -15.82 -13.01
CA LEU A 121 4.47 -14.75 -12.06
C LEU A 121 5.62 -15.17 -11.14
N GLU A 122 5.62 -16.39 -10.63
CA GLU A 122 6.70 -16.92 -9.80
C GLU A 122 8.01 -17.04 -10.62
N GLU A 123 7.94 -17.44 -11.87
CA GLU A 123 9.11 -17.44 -12.75
C GLU A 123 9.69 -16.02 -12.94
N SER A 124 8.85 -14.99 -12.99
CA SER A 124 9.30 -13.60 -13.13
C SER A 124 10.08 -13.08 -11.92
N ARG A 125 9.95 -13.71 -10.75
CA ARG A 125 10.72 -13.37 -9.53
C ARG A 125 12.16 -13.85 -9.54
N LYS A 126 12.51 -14.77 -10.46
CA LYS A 126 13.84 -15.41 -10.52
C LYS A 126 14.93 -14.53 -11.12
N PHE A 127 14.59 -13.36 -11.62
CA PHE A 127 15.53 -12.42 -12.23
C PHE A 127 16.25 -11.50 -11.25
N LEU A 128 15.99 -11.65 -9.96
CA LEU A 128 16.76 -10.98 -8.92
C LEU A 128 18.24 -11.39 -9.00
N HIS A 129 19.12 -10.41 -8.97
CA HIS A 129 20.59 -10.58 -9.10
C HIS A 129 21.06 -11.07 -10.48
N VAL A 130 20.24 -10.95 -11.51
CA VAL A 130 20.66 -11.20 -12.89
C VAL A 130 21.18 -9.90 -13.52
N ASP A 131 22.41 -9.90 -14.02
CA ASP A 131 23.04 -8.70 -14.58
C ASP A 131 22.27 -8.10 -15.77
N GLN A 132 21.68 -8.97 -16.60
CA GLN A 132 20.86 -8.55 -17.73
C GLN A 132 19.55 -9.30 -17.75
N VAL A 133 18.47 -8.59 -17.48
CA VAL A 133 17.12 -9.13 -17.60
C VAL A 133 16.72 -9.23 -19.08
N PRO A 134 15.92 -10.24 -19.48
CA PRO A 134 15.54 -10.43 -20.88
C PRO A 134 14.64 -9.32 -21.42
N VAL A 135 13.84 -8.71 -20.56
CA VAL A 135 12.94 -7.57 -20.85
C VAL A 135 12.87 -6.68 -19.63
N PRO A 136 12.56 -5.37 -19.76
CA PRO A 136 12.62 -4.43 -18.64
C PRO A 136 11.51 -4.64 -17.61
N SER A 137 10.35 -5.18 -17.99
CA SER A 137 9.17 -5.22 -17.14
C SER A 137 8.60 -6.62 -16.92
N VAL A 138 7.91 -6.77 -15.81
CA VAL A 138 7.12 -7.97 -15.49
C VAL A 138 6.03 -8.19 -16.55
N GLY A 139 5.36 -7.11 -16.97
CA GLY A 139 4.30 -7.19 -17.98
C GLY A 139 4.80 -7.75 -19.31
N GLU A 140 5.92 -7.25 -19.85
CA GLU A 140 6.50 -7.78 -21.09
C GLU A 140 6.93 -9.23 -20.93
N TYR A 141 7.51 -9.61 -19.79
CA TYR A 141 7.88 -10.99 -19.51
C TYR A 141 6.67 -11.92 -19.56
N LEU A 142 5.61 -11.58 -18.83
CA LEU A 142 4.38 -12.37 -18.78
C LEU A 142 3.68 -12.44 -20.14
N LYS A 143 3.59 -11.33 -20.87
CA LYS A 143 3.00 -11.28 -22.22
C LYS A 143 3.74 -12.17 -23.20
N ASN A 144 5.07 -12.14 -23.19
CA ASN A 144 5.90 -13.00 -24.03
C ASN A 144 5.69 -14.49 -23.71
N ALA A 145 5.58 -14.83 -22.43
CA ALA A 145 5.29 -16.20 -22.00
C ALA A 145 3.88 -16.66 -22.40
N VAL A 146 2.88 -15.80 -22.23
CA VAL A 146 1.49 -16.09 -22.67
C VAL A 146 1.43 -16.26 -24.19
N ALA A 147 2.11 -15.42 -24.97
CA ALA A 147 2.14 -15.55 -26.43
C ALA A 147 2.72 -16.91 -26.89
N LYS A 148 3.77 -17.40 -26.23
CA LYS A 148 4.31 -18.74 -26.50
C LYS A 148 3.31 -19.84 -26.14
N LYS A 149 2.62 -19.72 -25.00
CA LYS A 149 1.60 -20.69 -24.61
C LYS A 149 0.40 -20.70 -25.54
N LEU A 150 0.01 -19.57 -26.09
CA LEU A 150 -1.07 -19.47 -27.08
C LEU A 150 -0.78 -20.30 -28.34
N GLU A 151 0.49 -20.35 -28.79
CA GLU A 151 0.91 -21.17 -29.92
C GLU A 151 0.80 -22.69 -29.65
N GLU A 152 0.95 -23.09 -28.39
CA GLU A 152 0.87 -24.50 -27.95
C GLU A 152 -0.56 -24.99 -27.73
N TRP A 153 -1.56 -24.11 -27.59
CA TRP A 153 -2.94 -24.50 -27.29
C TRP A 153 -3.62 -25.13 -28.51
N PRO A 154 -4.17 -26.34 -28.35
CA PRO A 154 -4.87 -27.03 -29.43
C PRO A 154 -6.30 -26.54 -29.64
N ASP A 155 -6.76 -25.61 -28.79
CA ASP A 155 -8.13 -25.16 -28.72
C ASP A 155 -8.58 -24.42 -29.97
N GLU A 156 -9.91 -24.37 -30.17
CA GLU A 156 -10.53 -23.51 -31.18
C GLU A 156 -10.38 -22.02 -30.80
N GLU A 157 -10.54 -21.14 -31.78
CA GLU A 157 -10.31 -19.69 -31.63
C GLU A 157 -11.13 -19.06 -30.52
N GLU A 158 -12.39 -19.47 -30.35
CA GLU A 158 -13.27 -18.96 -29.30
C GLU A 158 -12.76 -19.31 -27.90
N THR A 159 -12.31 -20.55 -27.70
CA THR A 159 -11.73 -21.00 -26.43
C THR A 159 -10.41 -20.31 -26.14
N ARG A 160 -9.56 -20.09 -27.16
CA ARG A 160 -8.31 -19.33 -27.02
C ARG A 160 -8.55 -17.90 -26.58
N ARG A 161 -9.54 -17.22 -27.17
CA ARG A 161 -9.95 -15.88 -26.76
C ARG A 161 -10.43 -15.84 -25.32
N LEU A 162 -11.26 -16.79 -24.91
CA LEU A 162 -11.73 -16.87 -23.55
C LEU A 162 -10.59 -17.10 -22.54
N LYS A 163 -9.64 -17.97 -22.85
CA LYS A 163 -8.43 -18.18 -22.04
C LYS A 163 -7.62 -16.89 -21.88
N LEU A 164 -7.43 -16.13 -22.96
CA LEU A 164 -6.74 -14.83 -22.91
C LEU A 164 -7.52 -13.81 -22.07
N ALA A 165 -8.84 -13.76 -22.19
CA ALA A 165 -9.66 -12.86 -21.38
C ALA A 165 -9.61 -13.21 -19.88
N ILE A 166 -9.61 -14.49 -19.53
CA ILE A 166 -9.41 -14.96 -18.15
C ILE A 166 -8.02 -14.55 -17.64
N LEU A 167 -6.97 -14.78 -18.43
CA LEU A 167 -5.62 -14.33 -18.07
C LEU A 167 -5.56 -12.81 -17.87
N ASN A 168 -6.27 -12.04 -18.70
CA ASN A 168 -6.32 -10.58 -18.54
C ASN A 168 -6.92 -10.16 -17.19
N SER A 169 -7.89 -10.90 -16.65
CA SER A 169 -8.43 -10.66 -15.30
C SER A 169 -7.34 -10.85 -14.23
N TYR A 170 -6.49 -11.87 -14.34
CA TYR A 170 -5.35 -12.05 -13.45
C TYR A 170 -4.31 -10.92 -13.56
N PHE A 171 -4.06 -10.42 -14.78
CA PHE A 171 -3.21 -9.22 -14.96
C PHE A 171 -3.80 -7.99 -14.25
N LYS A 172 -5.11 -7.79 -14.32
CA LYS A 172 -5.79 -6.69 -13.61
C LYS A 172 -5.69 -6.84 -12.09
N MET A 173 -5.85 -8.04 -11.56
CA MET A 173 -5.66 -8.33 -10.13
C MET A 173 -4.22 -7.97 -9.70
N GLU A 174 -3.23 -8.40 -10.45
CA GLU A 174 -1.82 -8.13 -10.14
C GLU A 174 -1.49 -6.63 -10.25
N CYS A 175 -2.14 -5.89 -11.16
CA CYS A 175 -2.06 -4.43 -11.16
C CYS A 175 -2.57 -3.80 -9.86
N CYS A 176 -3.65 -4.33 -9.27
CA CYS A 176 -4.14 -3.88 -7.97
C CYS A 176 -3.16 -4.24 -6.84
N VAL A 177 -2.57 -5.43 -6.86
CA VAL A 177 -1.55 -5.85 -5.88
C VAL A 177 -0.36 -4.89 -5.89
N ASN A 178 0.15 -4.54 -7.08
CA ASN A 178 1.31 -3.65 -7.23
C ASN A 178 0.94 -2.15 -7.20
N GLY A 179 -0.33 -1.79 -7.13
CA GLY A 179 -0.76 -0.39 -7.18
C GLY A 179 -0.29 0.33 -8.45
N THR A 180 -0.46 -0.31 -9.61
CA THR A 180 0.05 0.18 -10.88
C THR A 180 -1.02 0.21 -11.96
N HIS A 181 -0.83 1.08 -12.95
CA HIS A 181 -1.70 1.11 -14.14
C HIS A 181 -1.49 -0.12 -15.03
N SER A 182 -0.26 -0.60 -15.15
CA SER A 182 0.12 -1.72 -16.00
C SER A 182 1.33 -2.44 -15.42
N LEU A 183 1.40 -3.75 -15.56
CA LEU A 183 2.60 -4.54 -15.21
C LEU A 183 3.81 -4.21 -16.11
N ASP A 184 3.59 -3.55 -17.24
CA ASP A 184 4.67 -3.01 -18.09
C ASP A 184 5.46 -1.89 -17.39
N LEU A 185 4.91 -1.33 -16.31
CA LEU A 185 5.57 -0.32 -15.49
C LEU A 185 6.35 -0.90 -14.31
N VAL A 186 6.19 -2.19 -14.01
CA VAL A 186 6.86 -2.88 -12.89
C VAL A 186 8.17 -3.49 -13.36
N ALA A 187 9.27 -3.13 -12.71
CA ALA A 187 10.60 -3.61 -13.06
C ALA A 187 10.76 -5.11 -12.83
N LEU A 188 11.26 -5.84 -13.82
CA LEU A 188 11.43 -7.29 -13.75
C LEU A 188 12.55 -7.70 -12.77
N GLY A 189 13.72 -7.07 -12.85
CA GLY A 189 14.88 -7.44 -12.04
C GLY A 189 14.60 -7.43 -10.54
N PRO A 190 14.16 -6.30 -9.96
CA PRO A 190 13.92 -6.19 -8.51
C PRO A 190 12.59 -6.81 -8.04
N PHE A 191 11.75 -7.33 -8.94
CA PHE A 191 10.44 -7.87 -8.57
C PHE A 191 10.51 -8.98 -7.52
N GLY A 192 11.55 -9.79 -7.55
CA GLY A 192 11.78 -10.87 -6.58
C GLY A 192 12.27 -10.41 -5.20
N GLU A 193 12.61 -9.14 -5.00
CA GLU A 193 13.03 -8.62 -3.69
C GLU A 193 11.90 -8.51 -2.68
N TYR A 194 10.67 -8.32 -3.15
CA TYR A 194 9.51 -8.24 -2.26
C TYR A 194 9.35 -9.56 -1.51
N ALA A 195 9.38 -9.50 -0.18
CA ALA A 195 9.29 -10.66 0.68
C ALA A 195 7.85 -10.86 1.18
N MET A 196 7.35 -12.08 1.03
CA MET A 196 6.07 -12.50 1.60
C MET A 196 6.32 -13.17 2.94
N LEU A 197 5.50 -12.83 3.94
CA LEU A 197 5.52 -13.50 5.24
C LEU A 197 4.51 -14.65 5.24
N PRO A 198 4.78 -15.74 5.98
CA PRO A 198 3.84 -16.84 6.11
C PRO A 198 2.60 -16.44 6.89
N GLY A 199 1.54 -17.22 6.77
CA GLY A 199 0.27 -17.06 7.46
C GLY A 199 -0.87 -16.69 6.52
N LEU A 200 -2.06 -17.22 6.80
CA LEU A 200 -3.27 -16.92 6.07
C LEU A 200 -3.74 -15.50 6.43
N ASP A 201 -3.87 -14.65 5.44
CA ASP A 201 -4.31 -13.26 5.61
C ASP A 201 -5.53 -13.14 6.53
N CYS A 202 -5.49 -12.22 7.46
CA CYS A 202 -6.56 -11.98 8.42
C CYS A 202 -7.01 -10.52 8.45
N THR A 203 -8.20 -10.29 9.02
CA THR A 203 -8.83 -8.97 9.11
C THR A 203 -9.05 -8.56 10.56
N PHE A 204 -9.36 -7.28 10.76
CA PHE A 204 -9.70 -6.75 12.07
C PHE A 204 -11.22 -6.73 12.29
N PRO A 205 -11.75 -7.49 13.26
CA PRO A 205 -13.19 -7.57 13.51
C PRO A 205 -13.87 -6.23 13.79
N LYS A 206 -13.14 -5.30 14.41
CA LYS A 206 -13.61 -3.95 14.78
C LYS A 206 -13.00 -2.84 13.95
N GLY A 207 -12.43 -3.18 12.80
CA GLY A 207 -11.76 -2.25 11.90
C GLY A 207 -10.26 -2.11 12.16
N TYR A 208 -9.51 -1.91 11.08
CA TYR A 208 -8.05 -1.76 11.12
C TYR A 208 -7.61 -0.51 11.92
N GLU A 209 -8.43 0.55 11.92
CA GLU A 209 -8.16 1.75 12.74
C GLU A 209 -8.03 1.42 14.23
N GLY A 210 -8.61 0.32 14.72
CA GLY A 210 -8.42 -0.15 16.09
C GLY A 210 -6.95 -0.33 16.48
N LEU A 211 -6.08 -0.67 15.53
CA LEU A 211 -4.64 -0.77 15.78
C LEU A 211 -4.00 0.60 15.95
N THR A 212 -4.30 1.54 15.07
CA THR A 212 -3.76 2.91 15.17
C THR A 212 -4.32 3.64 16.39
N ASP A 213 -5.58 3.41 16.75
CA ASP A 213 -6.19 3.91 17.97
C ASP A 213 -5.52 3.33 19.23
N HIS A 214 -5.17 2.05 19.21
CA HIS A 214 -4.44 1.40 20.30
C HIS A 214 -3.05 2.05 20.48
N ILE A 215 -2.32 2.29 19.41
CA ILE A 215 -1.02 2.99 19.48
C ILE A 215 -1.23 4.42 19.99
N MET A 216 -2.20 5.15 19.44
CA MET A 216 -2.55 6.51 19.88
C MET A 216 -2.87 6.59 21.37
N ALA A 217 -3.61 5.62 21.90
CA ALA A 217 -3.97 5.57 23.32
C ALA A 217 -2.76 5.39 24.25
N SER A 218 -1.66 4.83 23.75
CA SER A 218 -0.39 4.70 24.48
C SER A 218 0.44 5.99 24.53
N LEU A 219 0.11 6.97 23.66
CA LEU A 219 0.83 8.23 23.59
C LEU A 219 0.28 9.27 24.57
N PRO A 220 1.12 10.18 25.07
CA PRO A 220 0.65 11.29 25.91
C PRO A 220 -0.38 12.17 25.17
N LYS A 221 -1.39 12.63 25.88
CA LYS A 221 -2.40 13.52 25.31
C LYS A 221 -1.75 14.80 24.78
N GLY A 222 -2.19 15.22 23.58
CA GLY A 222 -1.72 16.45 22.94
C GLY A 222 -0.36 16.36 22.25
N ILE A 223 0.23 15.17 22.17
CA ILE A 223 1.48 14.97 21.41
C ILE A 223 1.23 15.00 19.90
N VAL A 224 0.07 14.52 19.45
CA VAL A 224 -0.38 14.59 18.06
C VAL A 224 -1.15 15.87 17.85
N LEU A 225 -0.70 16.69 16.92
CA LEU A 225 -1.33 17.93 16.49
C LEU A 225 -1.98 17.69 15.14
N PHE A 226 -3.31 17.67 15.12
CA PHE A 226 -4.11 17.52 13.90
C PHE A 226 -4.31 18.86 13.18
N ASP A 227 -4.73 18.80 11.94
CA ASP A 227 -4.95 19.96 11.08
C ASP A 227 -3.71 20.87 11.00
N LYS A 228 -2.54 20.21 10.98
CA LYS A 228 -1.21 20.84 10.91
C LYS A 228 -0.44 20.39 9.66
N PRO A 229 -0.92 20.76 8.46
CA PRO A 229 -0.18 20.45 7.23
C PRO A 229 1.16 21.19 7.23
N VAL A 230 2.23 20.41 7.08
CA VAL A 230 3.59 20.94 6.98
C VAL A 230 3.78 21.50 5.58
N LYS A 231 4.20 22.74 5.51
CA LYS A 231 4.52 23.46 4.28
C LYS A 231 5.96 23.27 3.85
N ARG A 232 6.89 23.36 4.80
CA ARG A 232 8.34 23.30 4.52
C ARG A 232 9.14 22.83 5.72
N ILE A 233 10.21 22.08 5.44
CA ILE A 233 11.20 21.64 6.42
C ILE A 233 12.51 22.31 6.10
N HIS A 234 12.97 23.19 7.00
CA HIS A 234 14.27 23.84 6.93
C HIS A 234 15.29 22.99 7.70
N TRP A 235 16.40 22.68 7.06
CA TRP A 235 17.45 21.83 7.64
C TRP A 235 18.84 22.29 7.19
N GLY A 236 19.91 21.74 7.77
CA GLY A 236 21.28 22.05 7.38
C GLY A 236 21.80 23.43 7.82
N ARG A 237 21.04 24.14 8.64
CA ARG A 237 21.40 25.48 9.13
C ARG A 237 22.01 25.38 10.51
N SER A 238 23.08 26.13 10.70
CA SER A 238 23.75 26.34 12.02
C SER A 238 23.22 27.60 12.72
N ASP A 239 22.37 28.39 12.06
CA ASP A 239 21.95 29.75 12.42
C ASP A 239 20.40 29.88 12.64
N LEU A 240 19.69 28.75 12.81
CA LEU A 240 18.28 28.81 13.20
C LEU A 240 18.19 29.33 14.64
N GLU A 241 17.54 30.45 14.79
CA GLU A 241 17.30 31.30 15.95
C GLU A 241 17.83 30.78 17.29
N GLU A 242 18.78 31.53 17.85
CA GLU A 242 19.22 31.39 19.21
C GLU A 242 18.03 31.66 20.14
N ILE A 243 17.48 30.60 20.75
CA ILE A 243 16.55 30.81 21.86
C ILE A 243 17.33 31.48 23.00
N PRO A 244 16.69 32.27 23.87
CA PRO A 244 17.33 32.91 25.02
C PRO A 244 18.18 31.98 25.88
N THR A 245 18.05 30.65 25.71
CA THR A 245 18.82 29.60 26.41
C THR A 245 20.18 29.28 25.77
N GLY A 246 20.55 29.88 24.63
CA GLY A 246 21.77 29.54 23.88
C GLY A 246 21.77 28.18 23.18
N ARG A 247 20.60 27.53 23.03
CA ARG A 247 20.45 26.25 22.33
C ARG A 247 20.15 26.49 20.87
N PHE A 248 20.90 25.85 19.97
CA PHE A 248 20.67 25.86 18.52
C PHE A 248 19.95 24.60 18.10
N PHE A 249 18.93 24.75 17.25
CA PHE A 249 18.24 23.64 16.62
C PHE A 249 18.67 23.47 15.16
N GLY A 250 18.79 22.22 14.71
CA GLY A 250 19.21 21.93 13.34
C GLY A 250 18.05 21.96 12.33
N VAL A 251 16.81 21.94 12.80
CA VAL A 251 15.59 21.80 11.96
C VAL A 251 14.53 22.80 12.39
N GLN A 252 13.85 23.39 11.42
CA GLN A 252 12.59 24.14 11.63
C GLN A 252 11.52 23.59 10.69
N VAL A 253 10.41 23.13 11.26
CA VAL A 253 9.24 22.69 10.52
C VAL A 253 8.21 23.81 10.47
N GLU A 254 7.93 24.31 9.27
CA GLU A 254 6.94 25.37 9.02
C GLU A 254 5.64 24.75 8.54
N CYS A 255 4.53 25.06 9.21
CA CYS A 255 3.18 24.65 8.81
C CYS A 255 2.51 25.70 7.92
N GLU A 256 1.44 25.30 7.22
CA GLU A 256 0.72 26.20 6.29
C GLU A 256 0.02 27.36 7.02
N ASP A 257 -0.36 27.17 8.29
CA ASP A 257 -0.94 28.22 9.15
C ASP A 257 0.12 29.22 9.69
N GLY A 258 1.39 29.02 9.34
CA GLY A 258 2.50 29.87 9.73
C GLY A 258 3.16 29.47 11.07
N GLU A 259 2.60 28.48 11.80
CA GLU A 259 3.25 27.98 13.01
C GLU A 259 4.57 27.27 12.65
N LYS A 260 5.58 27.43 13.52
CA LYS A 260 6.91 26.87 13.32
C LYS A 260 7.33 26.06 14.54
N PHE A 261 7.88 24.89 14.28
CA PHE A 261 8.41 23.99 15.29
C PHE A 261 9.92 23.86 15.10
N LEU A 262 10.69 24.15 16.15
CA LEU A 262 12.13 23.95 16.18
C LEU A 262 12.42 22.55 16.75
N ALA A 263 13.35 21.83 16.12
CA ALA A 263 13.70 20.49 16.54
C ALA A 263 15.19 20.17 16.24
N ASP A 264 15.73 19.23 17.00
CA ASP A 264 17.05 18.63 16.72
C ASP A 264 16.95 17.67 15.51
N HIS A 265 15.83 16.94 15.43
CA HIS A 265 15.56 15.92 14.42
C HIS A 265 14.12 15.99 13.94
N VAL A 266 13.88 15.62 12.69
CA VAL A 266 12.54 15.38 12.15
C VAL A 266 12.49 14.04 11.43
N ILE A 267 11.50 13.19 11.78
CA ILE A 267 11.19 11.98 11.04
C ILE A 267 10.04 12.31 10.09
N VAL A 268 10.29 12.20 8.79
CA VAL A 268 9.32 12.48 7.72
C VAL A 268 8.70 11.16 7.28
N THR A 269 7.40 11.04 7.41
CA THR A 269 6.65 9.83 7.06
C THR A 269 5.58 10.05 5.99
N VAL A 270 5.69 11.16 5.26
CA VAL A 270 4.74 11.50 4.19
C VAL A 270 4.79 10.46 3.07
N PRO A 271 3.64 10.15 2.43
CA PRO A 271 3.60 9.20 1.33
C PRO A 271 4.49 9.59 0.15
N LEU A 272 4.98 8.59 -0.58
CA LEU A 272 5.82 8.82 -1.76
C LEU A 272 5.11 9.68 -2.81
N GLY A 273 3.79 9.51 -2.99
CA GLY A 273 3.00 10.32 -3.92
C GLY A 273 3.04 11.81 -3.58
N PHE A 274 2.99 12.15 -2.29
CA PHE A 274 3.16 13.52 -1.82
C PHE A 274 4.59 14.03 -2.11
N LEU A 275 5.62 13.23 -1.85
CA LEU A 275 7.01 13.61 -2.15
C LEU A 275 7.23 13.83 -3.65
N LYS A 276 6.65 13.01 -4.52
CA LYS A 276 6.74 13.17 -5.98
C LYS A 276 6.24 14.54 -6.44
N GLU A 277 5.17 15.03 -5.83
CA GLU A 277 4.57 16.32 -6.20
C GLU A 277 5.28 17.52 -5.55
N HIS A 278 5.77 17.36 -4.30
CA HIS A 278 6.22 18.48 -3.48
C HIS A 278 7.73 18.52 -3.18
N GLN A 279 8.52 17.52 -3.57
CA GLN A 279 9.93 17.39 -3.19
C GLN A 279 10.79 18.64 -3.46
N GLU A 280 10.46 19.42 -4.49
CA GLU A 280 11.23 20.61 -4.88
C GLU A 280 11.01 21.82 -3.95
N THR A 281 9.86 21.87 -3.27
CA THR A 281 9.46 23.00 -2.42
C THR A 281 9.34 22.66 -0.94
N PHE A 282 9.22 21.37 -0.61
CA PHE A 282 8.98 20.90 0.74
C PHE A 282 10.22 20.94 1.64
N PHE A 283 11.42 20.88 1.05
CA PHE A 283 12.68 20.91 1.79
C PHE A 283 13.52 22.15 1.43
N CYS A 284 14.12 22.78 2.45
CA CYS A 284 15.04 23.90 2.31
C CYS A 284 16.26 23.73 3.21
N PRO A 285 17.47 23.53 2.66
CA PRO A 285 17.77 23.43 1.22
C PRO A 285 17.09 22.23 0.54
N PRO A 286 17.10 22.18 -0.80
CA PRO A 286 16.56 21.04 -1.54
C PRO A 286 17.23 19.72 -1.13
N LEU A 287 16.51 18.61 -1.34
CA LEU A 287 17.06 17.27 -1.15
C LEU A 287 18.29 17.04 -2.05
N PRO A 288 19.25 16.20 -1.64
CA PRO A 288 20.33 15.77 -2.53
C PRO A 288 19.79 15.18 -3.84
N SER A 289 20.50 15.45 -4.94
CA SER A 289 20.05 15.05 -6.28
C SER A 289 19.73 13.55 -6.40
N GLN A 290 20.53 12.69 -5.77
CA GLN A 290 20.31 11.25 -5.77
C GLN A 290 18.96 10.88 -5.13
N LYS A 291 18.61 11.52 -4.00
CA LYS A 291 17.33 11.28 -3.33
C LYS A 291 16.15 11.80 -4.17
N MET A 292 16.30 12.95 -4.82
CA MET A 292 15.29 13.49 -5.75
C MET A 292 15.08 12.57 -6.96
N VAL A 293 16.14 11.98 -7.49
CA VAL A 293 16.07 11.01 -8.59
C VAL A 293 15.36 9.74 -8.11
N ALA A 294 15.71 9.19 -6.94
CA ALA A 294 15.04 8.02 -6.36
C ALA A 294 13.53 8.26 -6.20
N ILE A 295 13.11 9.41 -5.65
CA ILE A 295 11.70 9.78 -5.51
C ILE A 295 10.99 9.80 -6.86
N ARG A 296 11.62 10.28 -7.92
CA ARG A 296 11.02 10.32 -9.27
C ARG A 296 10.93 8.94 -9.91
N HIS A 297 11.95 8.11 -9.75
CA HIS A 297 12.05 6.80 -10.40
C HIS A 297 11.17 5.74 -9.75
N MET A 298 11.07 5.73 -8.42
CA MET A 298 10.19 4.78 -7.73
C MET A 298 8.75 4.92 -8.22
N GLY A 299 8.05 3.79 -8.36
CA GLY A 299 6.66 3.75 -8.76
C GLY A 299 5.72 4.09 -7.61
N PHE A 300 4.66 4.82 -7.92
CA PHE A 300 3.56 5.08 -6.99
C PHE A 300 2.30 5.26 -7.82
N GLY A 301 1.32 4.39 -7.63
CA GLY A 301 0.10 4.40 -8.42
C GLY A 301 -1.14 4.40 -7.54
N THR A 302 -2.29 4.35 -8.21
CA THR A 302 -3.60 4.41 -7.59
C THR A 302 -4.29 3.05 -7.71
N ALA A 303 -4.72 2.51 -6.57
CA ALA A 303 -5.67 1.41 -6.47
C ALA A 303 -6.79 1.83 -5.52
N ASN A 304 -8.02 1.72 -5.97
CA ASN A 304 -9.20 2.11 -5.21
C ASN A 304 -10.15 0.94 -4.99
N LYS A 305 -11.02 1.14 -4.01
CA LYS A 305 -12.11 0.23 -3.67
C LYS A 305 -13.45 0.83 -4.06
N ILE A 306 -14.36 -0.02 -4.53
CA ILE A 306 -15.77 0.27 -4.71
C ILE A 306 -16.55 -0.71 -3.85
N ILE A 307 -17.08 -0.24 -2.72
CA ILE A 307 -17.74 -1.07 -1.71
C ILE A 307 -19.24 -0.92 -1.88
N LEU A 308 -19.92 -2.03 -2.12
CA LEU A 308 -21.34 -2.10 -2.48
C LEU A 308 -22.11 -2.94 -1.46
N GLU A 309 -23.13 -2.37 -0.84
CA GLU A 309 -24.02 -3.10 0.05
C GLU A 309 -25.34 -3.44 -0.68
N PHE A 310 -25.74 -4.70 -0.64
CA PHE A 310 -26.98 -5.21 -1.23
C PHE A 310 -28.00 -5.53 -0.14
N GLU A 311 -29.29 -5.42 -0.47
CA GLU A 311 -30.36 -5.87 0.40
C GLU A 311 -30.39 -7.41 0.46
N GLN A 312 -30.24 -8.06 -0.69
CA GLN A 312 -30.12 -9.52 -0.83
C GLN A 312 -28.91 -9.85 -1.71
N PRO A 313 -28.14 -10.89 -1.37
CA PRO A 313 -27.02 -11.30 -2.20
C PRO A 313 -27.53 -11.97 -3.48
N PHE A 314 -26.86 -11.74 -4.59
CA PHE A 314 -27.08 -12.49 -5.85
C PHE A 314 -26.06 -13.63 -6.02
N TRP A 315 -25.09 -13.71 -5.11
CA TRP A 315 -24.05 -14.72 -5.08
C TRP A 315 -24.37 -15.84 -4.09
N LYS A 316 -23.68 -16.98 -4.23
CA LYS A 316 -23.80 -18.11 -3.32
C LYS A 316 -23.13 -17.80 -1.97
N PRO A 317 -23.61 -18.37 -0.85
CA PRO A 317 -23.08 -18.08 0.49
C PRO A 317 -21.58 -18.36 0.67
N ASP A 318 -21.06 -19.32 -0.09
CA ASP A 318 -19.66 -19.77 -0.08
C ASP A 318 -18.77 -19.03 -1.09
N SER A 319 -19.33 -18.11 -1.87
CA SER A 319 -18.54 -17.33 -2.83
C SER A 319 -17.62 -16.35 -2.10
N GLU A 320 -16.34 -16.33 -2.48
CA GLU A 320 -15.34 -15.39 -1.94
C GLU A 320 -15.04 -14.25 -2.89
N ILE A 321 -15.00 -14.54 -4.19
CA ILE A 321 -14.73 -13.54 -5.23
C ILE A 321 -15.75 -13.71 -6.36
N ILE A 322 -16.24 -12.59 -6.86
CA ILE A 322 -17.06 -12.50 -8.06
C ILE A 322 -16.24 -11.77 -9.12
N GLU A 323 -16.08 -12.39 -10.27
CA GLU A 323 -15.32 -11.81 -11.38
C GLU A 323 -16.21 -11.72 -12.64
N VAL A 324 -16.03 -10.64 -13.39
CA VAL A 324 -16.66 -10.46 -14.71
C VAL A 324 -15.56 -10.40 -15.77
N VAL A 325 -15.49 -11.45 -16.58
CA VAL A 325 -14.54 -11.57 -17.69
C VAL A 325 -15.09 -10.89 -18.93
N TRP A 326 -14.30 -10.01 -19.50
CA TRP A 326 -14.62 -9.33 -20.75
C TRP A 326 -13.98 -10.08 -21.91
N GLU A 327 -14.79 -10.82 -22.67
CA GLU A 327 -14.31 -11.76 -23.71
C GLU A 327 -13.56 -11.07 -24.87
N ASN A 328 -13.70 -9.76 -25.00
CA ASN A 328 -12.98 -8.95 -25.98
C ASN A 328 -11.61 -8.47 -25.49
N GLU A 329 -11.25 -8.74 -24.24
CA GLU A 329 -9.95 -8.37 -23.67
C GLU A 329 -8.91 -9.46 -23.85
N SER A 330 -7.65 -9.03 -23.89
CA SER A 330 -6.47 -9.92 -23.93
C SER A 330 -5.28 -9.18 -23.35
N PRO A 331 -4.40 -9.84 -22.57
CA PRO A 331 -3.17 -9.22 -22.12
C PRO A 331 -2.20 -8.91 -23.29
N LEU A 332 -2.42 -9.51 -24.47
CA LEU A 332 -1.62 -9.30 -25.68
C LEU A 332 -2.16 -8.14 -26.55
N ALA A 333 -3.31 -7.57 -26.21
CA ALA A 333 -3.92 -6.46 -26.94
C ALA A 333 -3.74 -5.15 -26.17
N GLU A 334 -3.78 -4.05 -26.89
CA GLU A 334 -3.82 -2.71 -26.27
C GLU A 334 -5.15 -2.52 -25.51
N PRO A 335 -5.11 -1.97 -24.29
CA PRO A 335 -6.32 -1.70 -23.53
C PRO A 335 -7.15 -0.61 -24.22
N PRO A 336 -8.47 -0.59 -24.00
CA PRO A 336 -9.34 0.45 -24.55
C PRO A 336 -8.90 1.85 -24.12
N ALA A 337 -8.84 2.78 -25.08
CA ALA A 337 -8.45 4.17 -24.79
C ALA A 337 -9.61 5.04 -24.27
N ASP A 338 -10.86 4.61 -24.47
CA ASP A 338 -12.07 5.34 -24.08
C ASP A 338 -12.43 5.09 -22.62
N LEU A 339 -11.81 5.82 -21.70
CA LEU A 339 -12.08 5.70 -20.26
C LEU A 339 -13.55 5.90 -19.91
N GLN A 340 -14.23 6.83 -20.57
CA GLN A 340 -15.61 7.16 -20.26
C GLN A 340 -16.55 5.96 -20.42
N ASN A 341 -16.33 5.14 -21.45
CA ASN A 341 -17.20 3.99 -21.76
C ASN A 341 -16.62 2.65 -21.36
N THR A 342 -15.37 2.58 -20.85
CA THR A 342 -14.68 1.32 -20.57
C THR A 342 -13.98 1.23 -19.22
N TRP A 343 -13.99 2.28 -18.41
CA TRP A 343 -13.27 2.32 -17.13
C TRP A 343 -13.57 1.09 -16.25
N PHE A 344 -14.82 0.65 -16.23
CA PHE A 344 -15.31 -0.45 -15.40
C PHE A 344 -14.73 -1.81 -15.80
N GLN A 345 -14.26 -1.97 -17.02
CA GLN A 345 -13.61 -3.21 -17.48
C GLN A 345 -12.29 -3.45 -16.74
N LYS A 346 -11.68 -2.39 -16.16
CA LYS A 346 -10.47 -2.49 -15.35
C LYS A 346 -10.70 -3.04 -13.94
N ILE A 347 -11.95 -3.15 -13.48
CA ILE A 347 -12.24 -3.75 -12.17
C ILE A 347 -11.72 -5.17 -12.16
N ALA A 348 -10.90 -5.48 -11.18
CA ALA A 348 -10.16 -6.73 -11.05
C ALA A 348 -10.88 -7.79 -10.19
N GLY A 349 -12.19 -7.64 -10.04
CA GLY A 349 -13.04 -8.52 -9.26
C GLY A 349 -13.64 -7.87 -8.03
N TYR A 350 -14.57 -8.57 -7.43
CA TYR A 350 -15.31 -8.15 -6.25
C TYR A 350 -15.15 -9.21 -5.16
N VAL A 351 -14.48 -8.85 -4.08
CA VAL A 351 -14.37 -9.70 -2.89
C VAL A 351 -15.66 -9.64 -2.10
N VAL A 352 -16.21 -10.80 -1.76
CA VAL A 352 -17.33 -10.93 -0.84
C VAL A 352 -16.80 -10.79 0.58
N LEU A 353 -17.23 -9.78 1.33
CA LEU A 353 -16.76 -9.59 2.68
C LEU A 353 -17.33 -10.63 3.63
N GLN A 354 -16.48 -11.36 4.31
CA GLN A 354 -16.81 -12.46 5.21
C GLN A 354 -16.41 -12.15 6.67
N PRO A 355 -17.11 -12.64 7.68
CA PRO A 355 -18.34 -13.45 7.59
C PRO A 355 -19.60 -12.58 7.39
N PRO A 356 -20.70 -13.15 6.84
CA PRO A 356 -21.94 -12.40 6.58
C PRO A 356 -22.57 -11.83 7.86
N GLU A 357 -22.38 -12.46 9.00
CA GLU A 357 -22.87 -11.98 10.30
C GLU A 357 -22.28 -10.62 10.66
N ARG A 358 -21.03 -10.38 10.25
CA ARG A 358 -20.32 -9.11 10.47
C ARG A 358 -20.63 -8.08 9.40
N TYR A 359 -20.51 -8.47 8.14
CA TYR A 359 -20.56 -7.55 7.00
C TYR A 359 -21.92 -7.49 6.31
N GLY A 360 -22.79 -8.48 6.52
CA GLY A 360 -24.03 -8.57 5.72
C GLY A 360 -23.71 -8.94 4.26
N HIS A 361 -24.38 -8.27 3.32
CA HIS A 361 -24.22 -8.55 1.89
C HIS A 361 -23.41 -7.45 1.22
N ILE A 362 -22.09 -7.49 1.41
CA ILE A 362 -21.15 -6.47 0.89
C ILE A 362 -20.16 -7.09 -0.10
N LEU A 363 -20.03 -6.44 -1.25
CA LEU A 363 -18.97 -6.66 -2.23
C LEU A 363 -17.97 -5.52 -2.18
N CYS A 364 -16.68 -5.85 -2.24
CA CYS A 364 -15.60 -4.90 -2.36
C CYS A 364 -14.90 -5.08 -3.71
N GLY A 365 -15.18 -4.21 -4.66
CA GLY A 365 -14.51 -4.17 -5.96
C GLY A 365 -13.18 -3.45 -5.89
N PHE A 366 -12.19 -3.95 -6.65
CA PHE A 366 -10.85 -3.37 -6.75
C PHE A 366 -10.58 -2.88 -8.15
N ILE A 367 -10.00 -1.69 -8.26
CA ILE A 367 -9.65 -1.07 -9.53
C ILE A 367 -8.34 -0.29 -9.39
N ALA A 368 -7.43 -0.45 -10.35
CA ALA A 368 -6.14 0.24 -10.34
C ALA A 368 -5.93 1.07 -11.62
N GLY A 369 -4.95 1.97 -11.56
CA GLY A 369 -4.49 2.71 -12.70
C GLY A 369 -5.32 3.93 -13.09
N LYS A 370 -5.18 4.37 -14.33
CA LYS A 370 -5.87 5.56 -14.88
C LYS A 370 -7.40 5.43 -14.82
N GLU A 371 -7.91 4.23 -14.99
CA GLU A 371 -9.34 3.92 -14.88
C GLU A 371 -9.83 4.13 -13.44
N SER A 372 -9.00 3.83 -12.45
CA SER A 372 -9.28 4.11 -11.04
C SER A 372 -9.33 5.61 -10.75
N GLU A 373 -8.40 6.36 -11.31
CA GLU A 373 -8.36 7.83 -11.20
C GLU A 373 -9.57 8.47 -11.89
N PHE A 374 -9.97 7.94 -13.04
CA PHE A 374 -11.19 8.37 -13.74
C PHE A 374 -12.44 8.06 -12.91
N MET A 375 -12.53 6.87 -12.31
CA MET A 375 -13.64 6.46 -11.44
C MET A 375 -13.85 7.44 -10.28
N GLU A 376 -12.78 8.03 -9.74
CA GLU A 376 -12.89 9.05 -8.68
C GLU A 376 -13.66 10.30 -9.11
N THR A 377 -13.65 10.64 -10.39
CA THR A 377 -14.34 11.82 -10.96
C THR A 377 -15.85 11.62 -11.12
N LEU A 378 -16.31 10.37 -11.13
CA LEU A 378 -17.72 10.02 -11.31
C LEU A 378 -18.50 10.23 -10.01
N THR A 379 -19.81 10.46 -10.16
CA THR A 379 -20.75 10.46 -9.05
C THR A 379 -21.06 9.03 -8.60
N ASP A 380 -21.53 8.86 -7.37
CA ASP A 380 -21.97 7.56 -6.85
C ASP A 380 -23.10 6.98 -7.71
N SER A 381 -24.02 7.84 -8.19
CA SER A 381 -25.13 7.43 -9.05
C SER A 381 -24.65 6.86 -10.40
N GLU A 382 -23.67 7.48 -11.02
CA GLU A 382 -23.07 6.99 -12.28
C GLU A 382 -22.40 5.63 -12.08
N VAL A 383 -21.62 5.47 -11.02
CA VAL A 383 -20.98 4.20 -10.70
C VAL A 383 -22.01 3.12 -10.39
N LEU A 384 -23.02 3.39 -9.56
CA LEU A 384 -24.08 2.45 -9.22
C LEU A 384 -24.87 2.01 -10.46
N THR A 385 -25.22 2.95 -11.34
CA THR A 385 -25.94 2.65 -12.57
C THR A 385 -25.14 1.73 -13.47
N THR A 386 -23.86 2.03 -13.66
CA THR A 386 -22.95 1.22 -14.48
C THR A 386 -22.80 -0.20 -13.93
N LEU A 387 -22.50 -0.33 -12.64
CA LEU A 387 -22.26 -1.63 -12.02
C LEU A 387 -23.54 -2.48 -11.93
N THR A 388 -24.69 -1.86 -11.68
CA THR A 388 -25.97 -2.57 -11.69
C THR A 388 -26.25 -3.19 -13.06
N GLN A 389 -26.00 -2.47 -14.16
CA GLN A 389 -26.16 -3.00 -15.51
C GLN A 389 -25.20 -4.16 -15.78
N ILE A 390 -23.95 -4.06 -15.32
CA ILE A 390 -22.95 -5.11 -15.46
C ILE A 390 -23.41 -6.39 -14.73
N PHE A 391 -23.83 -6.27 -13.46
CA PHE A 391 -24.29 -7.42 -12.69
C PHE A 391 -25.56 -8.06 -13.28
N ARG A 392 -26.50 -7.26 -13.76
CA ARG A 392 -27.71 -7.76 -14.45
C ARG A 392 -27.35 -8.59 -15.68
N LYS A 393 -26.41 -8.09 -16.48
CA LYS A 393 -25.95 -8.76 -17.69
C LYS A 393 -25.15 -10.03 -17.34
N ALA A 394 -24.17 -9.93 -16.45
CA ALA A 394 -23.32 -11.05 -16.08
C ALA A 394 -24.08 -12.20 -15.40
N THR A 395 -25.09 -11.89 -14.58
CA THR A 395 -25.91 -12.91 -13.92
C THR A 395 -27.11 -13.39 -14.77
N GLY A 396 -27.37 -12.76 -15.91
CA GLY A 396 -28.56 -13.02 -16.71
C GLY A 396 -29.88 -12.65 -16.02
N ASN A 397 -29.81 -11.82 -14.96
CA ASN A 397 -30.98 -11.39 -14.19
C ASN A 397 -31.27 -9.88 -14.39
N PRO A 398 -32.15 -9.52 -15.35
CA PRO A 398 -32.48 -8.11 -15.62
C PRO A 398 -33.21 -7.41 -14.46
N GLN A 399 -33.78 -8.18 -13.52
CA GLN A 399 -34.51 -7.67 -12.35
C GLN A 399 -33.63 -7.57 -11.09
N LEU A 400 -32.34 -7.85 -11.18
CA LEU A 400 -31.44 -7.73 -10.05
C LEU A 400 -31.52 -6.30 -9.49
N ALA A 401 -31.80 -6.21 -8.18
CA ALA A 401 -31.90 -4.92 -7.51
C ALA A 401 -30.51 -4.23 -7.44
N PRO A 402 -30.45 -2.91 -7.59
CA PRO A 402 -29.20 -2.18 -7.41
C PRO A 402 -28.68 -2.31 -5.98
N PRO A 403 -27.38 -2.10 -5.75
CA PRO A 403 -26.87 -1.93 -4.40
C PRO A 403 -27.61 -0.81 -3.66
N LYS A 404 -27.92 -1.01 -2.39
CA LYS A 404 -28.61 0.01 -1.58
C LYS A 404 -27.68 1.12 -1.08
N ASN A 405 -26.39 0.81 -0.91
CA ASN A 405 -25.35 1.75 -0.49
C ASN A 405 -24.06 1.52 -1.27
N ILE A 406 -23.30 2.60 -1.43
CA ILE A 406 -21.98 2.61 -2.04
C ILE A 406 -21.02 3.45 -1.20
N LEU A 407 -19.77 3.00 -1.13
CA LEU A 407 -18.66 3.77 -0.60
C LEU A 407 -17.44 3.52 -1.49
N ARG A 408 -16.72 4.59 -1.84
CA ARG A 408 -15.55 4.51 -2.71
C ARG A 408 -14.34 5.19 -2.08
N SER A 409 -13.17 4.59 -2.21
CA SER A 409 -11.93 5.31 -1.95
C SER A 409 -11.59 6.24 -3.13
N LYS A 410 -10.84 7.30 -2.84
CA LYS A 410 -10.39 8.31 -3.81
C LYS A 410 -8.96 8.73 -3.51
N TRP A 411 -8.04 7.76 -3.46
CA TRP A 411 -6.67 7.97 -3.00
C TRP A 411 -5.86 8.90 -3.89
N HIS A 412 -6.14 8.95 -5.19
CA HIS A 412 -5.46 9.87 -6.11
C HIS A 412 -5.77 11.35 -5.78
N ASN A 413 -7.02 11.65 -5.43
CA ASN A 413 -7.47 12.99 -5.08
C ASN A 413 -7.19 13.37 -3.60
N GLU A 414 -6.76 12.43 -2.76
CA GLU A 414 -6.37 12.75 -1.38
C GLU A 414 -5.10 13.63 -1.38
N PRO A 415 -5.17 14.88 -0.87
CA PRO A 415 -4.12 15.88 -1.07
C PRO A 415 -2.77 15.50 -0.44
N TYR A 416 -2.81 14.71 0.62
CA TYR A 416 -1.61 14.30 1.36
C TYR A 416 -1.11 12.90 1.02
N THR A 417 -1.75 12.20 0.07
CA THR A 417 -1.39 10.84 -0.33
C THR A 417 -1.03 10.75 -1.81
N LYS A 418 -1.88 11.33 -2.69
CA LYS A 418 -1.66 11.41 -4.15
C LYS A 418 -1.51 10.05 -4.83
N GLY A 419 -2.26 9.07 -4.38
CA GLY A 419 -2.24 7.68 -4.81
C GLY A 419 -2.32 6.70 -3.64
N SER A 420 -2.05 5.44 -3.89
CA SER A 420 -2.29 4.36 -2.92
C SER A 420 -1.02 3.83 -2.28
N TYR A 421 -0.10 3.26 -3.05
CA TYR A 421 1.14 2.68 -2.53
C TYR A 421 2.22 2.53 -3.60
N SER A 422 3.44 2.22 -3.14
CA SER A 422 4.63 2.17 -3.96
C SER A 422 4.85 0.81 -4.63
N HIS A 423 5.62 0.81 -5.71
CA HIS A 423 6.21 -0.36 -6.35
C HIS A 423 7.55 0.02 -6.97
N VAL A 424 8.37 -0.97 -7.30
CA VAL A 424 9.63 -0.72 -8.01
C VAL A 424 9.32 -0.65 -9.51
N ALA A 425 9.38 0.56 -10.06
CA ALA A 425 9.05 0.83 -11.45
C ALA A 425 10.23 0.54 -12.38
N VAL A 426 9.92 0.32 -13.67
CA VAL A 426 10.94 0.26 -14.72
C VAL A 426 11.81 1.53 -14.67
N GLY A 427 13.11 1.36 -14.66
CA GLY A 427 14.08 2.45 -14.47
C GLY A 427 14.43 2.74 -13.01
N SER A 428 13.81 2.06 -12.06
CA SER A 428 14.13 2.06 -10.64
C SER A 428 14.69 0.70 -10.20
N CYS A 429 15.25 0.67 -9.01
CA CYS A 429 15.77 -0.53 -8.37
C CYS A 429 15.60 -0.44 -6.85
N GLY A 430 15.91 -1.52 -6.14
CA GLY A 430 15.81 -1.53 -4.69
C GLY A 430 16.73 -0.53 -4.00
N GLU A 431 17.86 -0.19 -4.62
CA GLU A 431 18.79 0.85 -4.15
C GLU A 431 18.15 2.23 -4.06
N ASP A 432 17.15 2.54 -4.91
CA ASP A 432 16.39 3.80 -4.81
C ASP A 432 15.61 3.87 -3.47
N ILE A 433 15.11 2.73 -2.99
CA ILE A 433 14.46 2.62 -1.67
C ILE A 433 15.47 2.93 -0.56
N ASP A 434 16.68 2.39 -0.64
CA ASP A 434 17.73 2.65 0.33
C ASP A 434 18.15 4.13 0.32
N VAL A 435 18.31 4.72 -0.87
CA VAL A 435 18.59 6.14 -1.03
C VAL A 435 17.49 7.01 -0.43
N LEU A 436 16.21 6.65 -0.65
CA LEU A 436 15.08 7.35 -0.05
C LEU A 436 15.11 7.27 1.48
N SER A 437 15.49 6.14 2.04
CA SER A 437 15.53 5.90 3.49
C SER A 437 16.71 6.55 4.22
N GLN A 438 17.77 6.96 3.51
CA GLN A 438 18.95 7.55 4.13
C GLN A 438 18.66 8.87 4.82
N PRO A 439 19.15 9.08 6.07
CA PRO A 439 19.01 10.35 6.77
C PRO A 439 19.80 11.49 6.11
N LEU A 440 19.47 12.72 6.46
CA LEU A 440 20.18 13.92 6.05
C LEU A 440 20.67 14.73 7.27
N PRO A 441 21.86 15.35 7.21
CA PRO A 441 22.87 15.09 6.20
C PRO A 441 23.35 13.64 6.21
N GLN A 442 23.87 13.18 5.08
CA GLN A 442 24.49 11.86 5.02
C GLN A 442 25.70 11.81 5.97
N GLU A 443 25.91 10.68 6.61
CA GLU A 443 27.07 10.43 7.47
C GLU A 443 28.35 10.58 6.63
N THR A 444 29.03 11.70 6.84
CA THR A 444 30.39 11.92 6.37
C THR A 444 31.31 11.96 7.58
N SER A 445 32.62 11.81 7.39
CA SER A 445 33.63 11.77 8.44
C SER A 445 33.63 12.98 9.43
N ASP A 446 32.86 14.03 9.14
CA ASP A 446 32.67 15.22 9.97
C ASP A 446 31.39 15.17 10.83
N SER A 447 30.95 14.00 11.27
CA SER A 447 29.96 13.70 12.33
C SER A 447 28.88 14.78 12.58
N LYS A 448 28.12 15.17 11.55
CA LYS A 448 26.90 15.92 11.78
C LYS A 448 25.79 14.95 12.15
N LEU A 449 25.08 15.23 13.24
CA LEU A 449 23.91 14.46 13.65
C LEU A 449 22.83 14.45 12.55
N PRO A 450 22.11 13.35 12.31
CA PRO A 450 21.03 13.30 11.34
C PRO A 450 19.93 14.27 11.74
N GLN A 451 19.57 15.16 10.85
CA GLN A 451 18.53 16.18 11.07
C GLN A 451 17.18 15.76 10.50
N VAL A 452 17.19 15.16 9.31
CA VAL A 452 15.99 14.68 8.62
C VAL A 452 16.10 13.18 8.40
N LEU A 453 15.15 12.43 8.92
CA LEU A 453 15.06 10.99 8.78
C LEU A 453 13.80 10.64 7.99
N PHE A 454 13.80 9.52 7.27
CA PHE A 454 12.72 9.15 6.36
C PHE A 454 12.16 7.76 6.71
N ALA A 455 10.86 7.70 6.94
CA ALA A 455 10.11 6.48 7.16
C ALA A 455 8.83 6.47 6.31
N GLY A 456 8.07 5.40 6.36
CA GLY A 456 6.91 5.14 5.53
C GLY A 456 7.12 3.88 4.69
N GLU A 457 6.05 3.32 4.13
CA GLU A 457 6.09 2.05 3.41
C GLU A 457 7.07 2.05 2.23
N ALA A 458 7.23 3.19 1.54
CA ALA A 458 8.13 3.32 0.39
C ALA A 458 9.63 3.30 0.77
N THR A 459 9.96 3.34 2.05
CA THR A 459 11.34 3.31 2.58
C THR A 459 11.77 1.95 3.08
N HIS A 460 10.95 0.91 2.94
CA HIS A 460 11.28 -0.45 3.37
C HIS A 460 11.63 -1.33 2.18
N ARG A 461 12.86 -1.85 2.13
CA ARG A 461 13.43 -2.56 0.98
C ARG A 461 12.61 -3.77 0.51
N THR A 462 12.12 -4.58 1.44
CA THR A 462 11.47 -5.86 1.15
C THR A 462 9.98 -5.91 1.49
N PHE A 463 9.48 -4.96 2.30
CA PHE A 463 8.08 -4.87 2.70
C PHE A 463 7.43 -3.54 2.29
N TYR A 464 7.92 -2.92 1.21
CA TYR A 464 7.27 -1.73 0.66
C TYR A 464 5.79 -2.00 0.35
N SER A 465 4.98 -0.95 0.30
CA SER A 465 3.53 -0.96 0.10
C SER A 465 2.70 -1.68 1.16
N THR A 466 3.29 -2.08 2.29
CA THR A 466 2.59 -2.77 3.39
C THR A 466 2.54 -1.95 4.67
N THR A 467 1.55 -2.27 5.52
CA THR A 467 1.42 -1.67 6.86
C THR A 467 2.56 -2.10 7.79
N HIS A 468 3.01 -3.35 7.70
CA HIS A 468 4.14 -3.82 8.49
C HIS A 468 5.47 -3.22 8.03
N GLY A 469 5.67 -3.01 6.73
CA GLY A 469 6.83 -2.28 6.24
C GLY A 469 6.85 -0.82 6.71
N ALA A 470 5.69 -0.16 6.71
CA ALA A 470 5.56 1.19 7.25
C ALA A 470 5.90 1.24 8.74
N LEU A 471 5.35 0.33 9.56
CA LEU A 471 5.64 0.25 10.99
C LEU A 471 7.13 0.00 11.26
N LEU A 472 7.72 -0.98 10.59
CA LEU A 472 9.16 -1.30 10.72
C LEU A 472 10.05 -0.11 10.32
N SER A 473 9.67 0.65 9.30
CA SER A 473 10.41 1.84 8.90
C SER A 473 10.38 2.94 9.96
N GLY A 474 9.25 3.12 10.63
CA GLY A 474 9.12 4.03 11.77
C GLY A 474 9.99 3.61 12.95
N TRP A 475 9.97 2.32 13.29
CA TRP A 475 10.84 1.74 14.33
C TRP A 475 12.31 1.89 13.97
N ARG A 476 12.70 1.64 12.72
CA ARG A 476 14.08 1.80 12.24
C ARG A 476 14.63 3.21 12.54
N GLU A 477 13.87 4.24 12.22
CA GLU A 477 14.35 5.61 12.44
C GLU A 477 14.30 6.01 13.92
N ALA A 478 13.34 5.51 14.68
CA ALA A 478 13.33 5.67 16.14
C ALA A 478 14.56 5.02 16.78
N ASP A 479 14.86 3.77 16.41
CA ASP A 479 16.04 3.03 16.91
C ASP A 479 17.35 3.71 16.52
N ARG A 480 17.42 4.26 15.31
CA ARG A 480 18.57 5.04 14.86
C ARG A 480 18.86 6.20 15.83
N LEU A 481 17.82 6.96 16.21
CA LEU A 481 17.98 8.05 17.16
C LEU A 481 18.30 7.55 18.58
N ILE A 482 17.63 6.52 19.05
CA ILE A 482 17.89 5.94 20.38
C ILE A 482 19.35 5.50 20.47
N HIS A 483 19.82 4.73 19.49
CA HIS A 483 21.20 4.24 19.45
C HIS A 483 22.22 5.38 19.36
N LEU A 484 21.93 6.40 18.58
CA LEU A 484 22.77 7.59 18.46
C LEU A 484 23.00 8.26 19.82
N TYR A 485 21.93 8.49 20.57
CA TYR A 485 22.02 9.13 21.90
C TYR A 485 22.65 8.21 22.94
N ASP A 486 22.48 6.88 22.84
CA ASP A 486 23.21 5.92 23.67
C ASP A 486 24.72 6.04 23.47
N MET A 487 25.18 6.19 22.24
CA MET A 487 26.60 6.36 21.94
C MET A 487 27.14 7.70 22.42
N LEU A 488 26.36 8.78 22.34
CA LEU A 488 26.78 10.11 22.77
C LEU A 488 26.89 10.22 24.29
N GLU A 489 26.07 9.50 25.04
CA GLU A 489 26.07 9.50 26.51
C GLU A 489 27.04 8.49 27.11
N SER A 490 27.48 7.48 26.33
CA SER A 490 28.51 6.54 26.80
C SER A 490 29.81 7.28 27.07
N PRO A 491 30.43 7.18 28.27
CA PRO A 491 31.72 7.80 28.53
C PRO A 491 32.72 7.30 27.48
N ARG A 492 33.37 8.22 26.75
CA ARG A 492 34.55 7.87 25.95
C ARG A 492 35.51 7.17 26.90
N ALA A 493 35.74 5.87 26.68
CA ALA A 493 36.76 5.16 27.38
C ALA A 493 38.04 5.98 27.22
N SER A 494 38.51 6.60 28.31
CA SER A 494 39.74 7.31 28.37
C SER A 494 40.83 6.35 27.87
N LEU A 495 41.37 6.62 26.70
CA LEU A 495 42.67 6.14 26.32
C LEU A 495 43.64 6.72 27.34
N GLU A 496 43.76 6.08 28.51
CA GLU A 496 44.93 6.22 29.36
C GLU A 496 46.10 5.69 28.57
N THR A 497 46.79 6.63 27.99
CA THR A 497 48.18 6.46 27.58
C THR A 497 48.96 6.07 28.81
N SER A 498 49.19 4.78 29.01
CA SER A 498 50.27 4.31 29.83
C SER A 498 51.58 4.62 29.10
N SER A 499 52.25 5.60 29.65
CA SER A 499 53.65 5.93 29.42
C SER A 499 54.60 4.74 29.60
#